data_a8b04da03c4281a6ff997de52ec58b89
#
_entry.id   a8b04da03c4281a6ff997de52ec58b89
#
_cell.length_a   1.000
_cell.length_b   1.000
_cell.length_c   1.000
_cell.angle_alpha   90.00
_cell.angle_beta   90.00
_cell.angle_gamma   90.00
#
_symmetry.space_group_name_H-M   'P 1'
#
loop_
_entity.id
_entity.type
_entity.pdbx_description
1 polymer ?
#
loop_
_entity_poly.entity_id
_entity_poly.type
_entity_poly.pdbx_seq_one_letter_code
_entity_poly.pdbx_strand_id
1 'polypeptide(L)'
;MVSYLRGHPDASVCLQPKNTLSAAGMGRFEELTGFSIPSNQLQQADSATIGPDTADGTCAFSEFAATSGAIVNFNLTLVESDDQLEINNASATVREALYEQRPQAFDTIATAILEPLDDRTMATLNARVANGEDPAAVAKDYLSGQGLM
;
A
#
# COMPACT_ATOMS: atom_id res chain seq x y z
N MET A 1 16.14 -0.44 7.50
CA MET A 1 15.35 -1.24 8.47
C MET A 1 16.23 -2.21 9.28
N VAL A 2 16.85 -3.27 8.69
CA VAL A 2 17.60 -4.32 9.44
C VAL A 2 18.68 -3.76 10.36
N SER A 3 19.54 -2.85 9.87
CA SER A 3 20.59 -2.23 10.69
C SER A 3 20.03 -1.45 11.89
N TYR A 4 18.90 -0.82 11.71
CA TYR A 4 18.19 -0.11 12.78
C TYR A 4 17.70 -1.08 13.86
N LEU A 5 17.00 -2.14 13.46
CA LEU A 5 16.47 -3.14 14.39
C LEU A 5 17.56 -3.85 15.20
N ARG A 6 18.73 -4.11 14.57
CA ARG A 6 19.89 -4.68 15.28
C ARG A 6 20.48 -3.76 16.33
N GLY A 7 20.41 -2.46 16.11
CA GLY A 7 20.92 -1.44 17.04
C GLY A 7 19.90 -0.98 18.10
N HIS A 8 18.64 -1.33 17.95
CA HIS A 8 17.53 -0.88 18.81
C HIS A 8 16.66 -2.07 19.22
N PRO A 9 17.07 -2.85 20.23
CA PRO A 9 16.36 -4.08 20.62
C PRO A 9 14.95 -3.84 21.16
N ASP A 10 14.62 -2.61 21.53
CA ASP A 10 13.29 -2.20 22.00
C ASP A 10 12.39 -1.68 20.86
N ALA A 11 12.93 -1.53 19.65
CA ALA A 11 12.13 -1.10 18.49
C ALA A 11 11.19 -2.21 18.03
N SER A 12 9.93 -1.87 17.78
CA SER A 12 8.90 -2.81 17.35
C SER A 12 8.60 -2.72 15.86
N VAL A 13 8.25 -3.85 15.28
CA VAL A 13 7.71 -4.00 13.92
C VAL A 13 6.29 -4.49 14.04
N CYS A 14 5.34 -3.72 13.55
CA CYS A 14 3.91 -4.04 13.60
C CYS A 14 3.43 -4.61 12.26
N LEU A 15 2.85 -5.79 12.31
CA LEU A 15 2.33 -6.51 11.14
C LEU A 15 0.88 -6.90 11.35
N GLN A 16 0.13 -6.95 10.25
CA GLN A 16 -1.19 -7.55 10.29
C GLN A 16 -1.08 -9.07 10.49
N PRO A 17 -1.99 -9.69 11.24
CA PRO A 17 -1.91 -11.13 11.56
C PRO A 17 -1.73 -12.05 10.35
N LYS A 18 -2.39 -11.72 9.22
CA LYS A 18 -2.29 -12.48 7.98
C LYS A 18 -0.89 -12.55 7.38
N ASN A 19 -0.04 -11.55 7.65
CA ASN A 19 1.28 -11.42 7.04
C ASN A 19 2.41 -11.88 7.96
N THR A 20 2.14 -11.99 9.26
CA THR A 20 3.10 -12.51 10.25
C THR A 20 3.53 -13.96 9.93
N LEU A 21 2.63 -14.77 9.37
CA LEU A 21 2.87 -16.17 9.02
C LEU A 21 2.96 -16.41 7.51
N SER A 22 2.90 -15.36 6.70
CA SER A 22 2.90 -15.47 5.24
C SER A 22 4.30 -15.66 4.68
N ALA A 23 4.46 -16.65 3.80
CA ALA A 23 5.70 -16.84 3.04
C ALA A 23 6.01 -15.65 2.11
N ALA A 24 4.97 -14.99 1.58
CA ALA A 24 5.13 -13.79 0.73
C ALA A 24 5.42 -12.51 1.56
N GLY A 25 5.05 -12.50 2.83
CA GLY A 25 5.34 -11.41 3.78
C GLY A 25 6.66 -11.62 4.50
N MET A 26 6.59 -12.06 5.76
CA MET A 26 7.79 -12.25 6.61
C MET A 26 8.78 -13.27 6.04
N GLY A 27 8.31 -14.37 5.46
CA GLY A 27 9.20 -15.36 4.84
C GLY A 27 10.06 -14.74 3.73
N ARG A 28 9.45 -13.91 2.88
CA ARG A 28 10.19 -13.21 1.82
C ARG A 28 11.16 -12.16 2.35
N PHE A 29 10.77 -11.42 3.40
CA PHE A 29 11.66 -10.48 4.07
C PHE A 29 12.91 -11.18 4.64
N GLU A 30 12.73 -12.30 5.33
CA GLU A 30 13.83 -13.10 5.88
C GLU A 30 14.75 -13.65 4.80
N GLU A 31 14.18 -14.15 3.70
CA GLU A 31 14.94 -14.64 2.55
C GLU A 31 15.83 -13.55 1.93
N LEU A 32 15.26 -12.36 1.70
CA LEU A 32 15.94 -11.23 1.07
C LEU A 32 17.02 -10.61 1.98
N THR A 33 16.75 -10.53 3.27
CA THR A 33 17.62 -9.79 4.20
C THR A 33 18.57 -10.67 5.01
N GLY A 34 18.32 -11.98 5.06
CA GLY A 34 19.02 -12.90 5.96
C GLY A 34 18.80 -12.56 7.44
N PHE A 35 17.70 -11.85 7.78
CA PHE A 35 17.41 -11.39 9.13
C PHE A 35 15.99 -11.79 9.57
N SER A 36 15.90 -12.60 10.62
CA SER A 36 14.65 -12.89 11.30
C SER A 36 14.40 -11.85 12.38
N ILE A 37 13.25 -11.20 12.36
CA ILE A 37 12.86 -10.24 13.39
C ILE A 37 12.62 -10.99 14.70
N PRO A 38 13.32 -10.63 15.79
CA PRO A 38 13.11 -11.27 17.09
C PRO A 38 11.66 -11.14 17.55
N SER A 39 11.14 -12.18 18.19
CA SER A 39 9.73 -12.22 18.63
C SER A 39 9.33 -11.10 19.59
N ASN A 40 10.29 -10.59 20.38
CA ASN A 40 10.07 -9.44 21.27
C ASN A 40 9.98 -8.11 20.51
N GLN A 41 10.45 -8.04 19.27
CA GLN A 41 10.33 -6.88 18.39
C GLN A 41 9.13 -6.98 17.44
N LEU A 42 8.45 -8.13 17.41
CA LEU A 42 7.33 -8.37 16.50
C LEU A 42 6.01 -8.19 17.23
N GLN A 43 5.16 -7.29 16.75
CA GLN A 43 3.83 -7.02 17.30
C GLN A 43 2.76 -7.23 16.23
N GLN A 44 1.61 -7.73 16.65
CA GLN A 44 0.44 -7.77 15.78
C GLN A 44 -0.40 -6.52 16.01
N ALA A 45 -0.78 -5.86 14.92
CA ALA A 45 -1.66 -4.69 14.94
C ALA A 45 -2.75 -4.86 13.88
N ASP A 46 -3.92 -4.32 14.14
CA ASP A 46 -4.99 -4.31 13.16
C ASP A 46 -4.91 -3.08 12.23
N SER A 47 -5.70 -3.10 11.17
CA SER A 47 -5.71 -2.02 10.18
C SER A 47 -6.19 -0.67 10.71
N ALA A 48 -6.90 -0.64 11.84
CA ALA A 48 -7.40 0.59 12.44
C ALA A 48 -6.36 1.28 13.33
N THR A 49 -5.53 0.48 14.01
CA THR A 49 -4.55 1.00 14.99
C THR A 49 -3.15 1.16 14.42
N ILE A 50 -2.76 0.38 13.42
CA ILE A 50 -1.38 0.34 12.89
C ILE A 50 -0.88 1.72 12.39
N GLY A 51 -1.77 2.56 11.85
CA GLY A 51 -1.43 3.91 11.40
C GLY A 51 -1.08 4.86 12.56
N PRO A 52 -2.00 5.05 13.51
CA PRO A 52 -1.74 5.81 14.75
C PRO A 52 -0.52 5.29 15.50
N ASP A 53 -0.40 3.97 15.71
CA ASP A 53 0.70 3.35 16.46
C ASP A 53 2.06 3.58 15.78
N THR A 54 2.08 3.72 14.45
CA THR A 54 3.31 4.06 13.72
C THR A 54 3.64 5.55 13.86
N ALA A 55 2.62 6.40 13.81
CA ALA A 55 2.80 7.85 13.90
C ALA A 55 3.27 8.31 15.29
N ASP A 56 2.82 7.66 16.35
CA ASP A 56 3.21 7.99 17.73
C ASP A 56 4.50 7.28 18.20
N GLY A 57 5.05 6.37 17.37
CA GLY A 57 6.29 5.64 17.64
C GLY A 57 6.12 4.35 18.44
N THR A 58 4.90 3.93 18.76
CA THR A 58 4.61 2.61 19.32
C THR A 58 5.15 1.50 18.40
N CYS A 59 4.99 1.70 17.09
CA CYS A 59 5.60 0.89 16.05
C CYS A 59 6.74 1.68 15.38
N ALA A 60 7.97 1.20 15.47
CA ALA A 60 9.10 1.80 14.75
C ALA A 60 9.01 1.57 13.24
N PHE A 61 8.47 0.43 12.85
CA PHE A 61 8.15 0.07 11.46
C PHE A 61 6.81 -0.64 11.42
N SER A 62 6.10 -0.44 10.33
CA SER A 62 4.80 -1.11 10.12
C SER A 62 4.59 -1.47 8.66
N GLU A 63 3.74 -2.46 8.46
CA GLU A 63 3.34 -2.91 7.14
C GLU A 63 2.13 -2.13 6.66
N PHE A 64 2.25 -1.56 5.46
CA PHE A 64 1.16 -0.91 4.74
C PHE A 64 1.16 -1.30 3.28
N ALA A 65 -0.02 -1.30 2.65
CA ALA A 65 -0.06 -1.18 1.19
C ALA A 65 0.44 0.22 0.80
N ALA A 66 1.28 0.33 -0.23
CA ALA A 66 1.82 1.60 -0.70
C ALA A 66 0.71 2.62 -1.05
N THR A 67 -0.47 2.12 -1.39
CA THR A 67 -1.67 2.90 -1.69
C THR A 67 -2.53 3.26 -0.47
N SER A 68 -2.09 2.92 0.76
CA SER A 68 -2.89 3.17 1.97
C SER A 68 -3.03 4.67 2.26
N GLY A 69 -4.27 5.12 2.49
CA GLY A 69 -4.54 6.48 2.94
C GLY A 69 -3.91 6.84 4.29
N ALA A 70 -3.59 5.84 5.12
CA ALA A 70 -2.89 6.04 6.38
C ALA A 70 -1.51 6.70 6.21
N ILE A 71 -0.82 6.41 5.10
CA ILE A 71 0.48 7.01 4.78
C ILE A 71 0.36 8.53 4.71
N VAL A 72 -0.68 9.03 4.06
CA VAL A 72 -0.96 10.48 3.93
C VAL A 72 -1.49 11.04 5.23
N ASN A 73 -2.50 10.39 5.84
CA ASN A 73 -3.19 10.90 7.02
C ASN A 73 -2.29 11.00 8.25
N PHE A 74 -1.31 10.12 8.38
CA PHE A 74 -0.38 10.07 9.50
C PHE A 74 1.03 10.53 9.13
N ASN A 75 1.22 11.09 7.91
CA ASN A 75 2.52 11.57 7.42
C ASN A 75 3.65 10.53 7.56
N LEU A 76 3.35 9.29 7.18
CA LEU A 76 4.29 8.19 7.22
C LEU A 76 5.20 8.20 5.98
N THR A 77 6.39 7.63 6.13
CA THR A 77 7.34 7.47 5.03
C THR A 77 7.46 6.01 4.64
N LEU A 78 7.30 5.70 3.36
CA LEU A 78 7.58 4.36 2.84
C LEU A 78 9.09 4.10 2.87
N VAL A 79 9.48 2.96 3.42
CA VAL A 79 10.84 2.44 3.27
C VAL A 79 10.86 1.70 1.93
N GLU A 80 11.64 2.20 1.00
CA GLU A 80 11.77 1.60 -0.33
C GLU A 80 12.28 0.16 -0.23
N SER A 81 11.69 -0.71 -1.00
CA SER A 81 12.15 -2.06 -1.28
C SER A 81 12.47 -2.14 -2.78
N ASP A 82 13.52 -2.84 -3.15
CA ASP A 82 14.03 -2.96 -4.54
C ASP A 82 13.09 -3.82 -5.42
N ASP A 83 11.79 -3.55 -5.45
CA ASP A 83 10.75 -4.28 -6.21
C ASP A 83 10.77 -5.81 -5.99
N GLN A 84 11.31 -6.24 -4.85
CA GLN A 84 11.44 -7.65 -4.51
C GLN A 84 10.22 -8.23 -3.77
N LEU A 85 9.31 -7.35 -3.35
CA LEU A 85 8.06 -7.73 -2.68
C LEU A 85 6.93 -7.88 -3.71
N GLU A 86 5.85 -8.52 -3.30
CA GLU A 86 4.69 -8.75 -4.16
C GLU A 86 4.08 -7.42 -4.62
N ILE A 87 3.95 -7.26 -5.94
CA ILE A 87 3.37 -6.07 -6.56
C ILE A 87 1.88 -6.32 -6.80
N ASN A 88 1.03 -5.49 -6.21
CA ASN A 88 -0.42 -5.52 -6.38
C ASN A 88 -0.89 -4.23 -7.06
N ASN A 89 -0.81 -4.19 -8.38
CA ASN A 89 -1.25 -3.03 -9.15
C ASN A 89 -2.75 -3.07 -9.43
N ALA A 90 -3.38 -1.90 -9.47
CA ALA A 90 -4.73 -1.77 -9.99
C ALA A 90 -4.76 -2.15 -11.48
N SER A 91 -5.74 -2.95 -11.88
CA SER A 91 -5.89 -3.37 -13.27
C SER A 91 -7.35 -3.26 -13.73
N ALA A 92 -7.53 -2.87 -14.99
CA ALA A 92 -8.85 -2.93 -15.64
C ALA A 92 -9.08 -4.35 -16.16
N THR A 93 -10.12 -5.02 -15.64
CA THR A 93 -10.48 -6.36 -16.08
C THR A 93 -11.78 -6.31 -16.88
N VAL A 94 -11.76 -6.87 -18.09
CA VAL A 94 -12.90 -6.94 -18.98
C VAL A 94 -13.02 -8.36 -19.57
N ARG A 95 -14.22 -8.79 -19.90
CA ARG A 95 -14.42 -10.08 -20.60
C ARG A 95 -13.77 -10.04 -21.98
N GLU A 96 -13.02 -11.06 -22.34
CA GLU A 96 -12.31 -11.19 -23.62
C GLU A 96 -13.21 -10.87 -24.82
N ALA A 97 -14.38 -11.53 -24.91
CA ALA A 97 -15.34 -11.32 -26.01
C ALA A 97 -15.86 -9.87 -26.12
N LEU A 98 -15.78 -9.06 -25.05
CA LEU A 98 -16.11 -7.66 -25.08
C LEU A 98 -14.90 -6.81 -25.50
N TYR A 99 -13.72 -7.16 -25.00
CA TYR A 99 -12.46 -6.52 -25.35
C TYR A 99 -12.19 -6.64 -26.86
N GLU A 100 -12.35 -7.84 -27.45
CA GLU A 100 -12.15 -8.10 -28.87
C GLU A 100 -13.01 -7.25 -29.81
N GLN A 101 -14.17 -6.79 -29.34
CA GLN A 101 -15.03 -5.91 -30.15
C GLN A 101 -14.47 -4.50 -30.33
N ARG A 102 -13.73 -3.98 -29.32
CA ARG A 102 -13.20 -2.61 -29.32
C ARG A 102 -11.91 -2.48 -28.51
N PRO A 103 -10.85 -3.24 -28.84
CA PRO A 103 -9.63 -3.29 -28.03
C PRO A 103 -9.00 -1.90 -27.83
N GLN A 104 -8.86 -1.12 -28.92
CA GLN A 104 -8.27 0.22 -28.85
C GLN A 104 -9.05 1.19 -27.95
N ALA A 105 -10.37 1.09 -27.89
CA ALA A 105 -11.18 1.95 -27.04
C ALA A 105 -10.97 1.60 -25.56
N PHE A 106 -10.90 0.30 -25.24
CA PHE A 106 -10.59 -0.16 -23.87
C PHE A 106 -9.21 0.25 -23.44
N ASP A 107 -8.19 0.04 -24.28
CA ASP A 107 -6.81 0.41 -23.99
C ASP A 107 -6.67 1.90 -23.77
N THR A 108 -7.27 2.73 -24.64
CA THR A 108 -7.24 4.18 -24.51
C THR A 108 -7.85 4.65 -23.19
N ILE A 109 -9.01 4.13 -22.82
CA ILE A 109 -9.70 4.53 -21.59
C ILE A 109 -8.94 4.02 -20.36
N ALA A 110 -8.51 2.74 -20.37
CA ALA A 110 -7.79 2.16 -19.25
C ALA A 110 -6.46 2.88 -19.01
N THR A 111 -5.68 3.15 -20.06
CA THR A 111 -4.42 3.89 -19.98
C THR A 111 -4.64 5.29 -19.43
N ALA A 112 -5.61 6.03 -19.94
CA ALA A 112 -5.89 7.39 -19.51
C ALA A 112 -6.27 7.48 -18.01
N ILE A 113 -6.89 6.44 -17.46
CA ILE A 113 -7.29 6.38 -16.05
C ILE A 113 -6.15 5.85 -15.16
N LEU A 114 -5.47 4.77 -15.59
CA LEU A 114 -4.57 4.00 -14.74
C LEU A 114 -3.12 4.48 -14.78
N GLU A 115 -2.63 4.99 -15.92
CA GLU A 115 -1.24 5.41 -16.04
C GLU A 115 -0.87 6.56 -15.07
N PRO A 116 -1.72 7.59 -14.84
CA PRO A 116 -1.44 8.63 -13.86
C PRO A 116 -1.73 8.20 -12.41
N LEU A 117 -2.26 7.00 -12.19
CA LEU A 117 -2.71 6.51 -10.89
C LEU A 117 -1.58 5.76 -10.17
N ASP A 118 -0.51 6.47 -9.83
CA ASP A 118 0.58 5.93 -9.04
C ASP A 118 0.19 5.69 -7.57
N ASP A 119 1.08 5.03 -6.81
CA ASP A 119 0.83 4.70 -5.40
C ASP A 119 0.52 5.93 -4.55
N ARG A 120 1.20 7.04 -4.80
CA ARG A 120 1.00 8.29 -4.05
C ARG A 120 -0.37 8.91 -4.36
N THR A 121 -0.76 8.92 -5.62
CA THR A 121 -2.07 9.37 -6.06
C THR A 121 -3.16 8.52 -5.42
N MET A 122 -3.03 7.18 -5.49
CA MET A 122 -3.96 6.26 -4.83
C MET A 122 -4.02 6.47 -3.31
N ALA A 123 -2.88 6.61 -2.64
CA ALA A 123 -2.84 6.88 -1.21
C ALA A 123 -3.58 8.19 -0.87
N THR A 124 -3.43 9.22 -1.69
CA THR A 124 -4.11 10.50 -1.51
C THR A 124 -5.63 10.37 -1.67
N LEU A 125 -6.10 9.67 -2.71
CA LEU A 125 -7.53 9.43 -2.93
C LEU A 125 -8.12 8.58 -1.80
N ASN A 126 -7.42 7.53 -1.38
CA ASN A 126 -7.82 6.68 -0.26
C ASN A 126 -7.85 7.44 1.07
N ALA A 127 -6.94 8.40 1.29
CA ALA A 127 -6.95 9.25 2.47
C ALA A 127 -8.21 10.14 2.54
N ARG A 128 -8.64 10.71 1.42
CA ARG A 128 -9.88 11.49 1.32
C ARG A 128 -11.10 10.66 1.71
N VAL A 129 -11.20 9.44 1.16
CA VAL A 129 -12.28 8.51 1.50
C VAL A 129 -12.23 8.10 2.97
N ALA A 130 -11.04 7.80 3.51
CA ALA A 130 -10.86 7.47 4.93
C ALA A 130 -11.26 8.63 5.87
N ASN A 131 -11.16 9.87 5.39
CA ASN A 131 -11.58 11.08 6.11
C ASN A 131 -13.08 11.40 5.93
N GLY A 132 -13.85 10.51 5.27
CA GLY A 132 -15.31 10.59 5.17
C GLY A 132 -15.83 11.24 3.89
N GLU A 133 -14.97 11.53 2.90
CA GLU A 133 -15.47 11.99 1.60
C GLU A 133 -16.15 10.84 0.83
N ASP A 134 -17.18 11.18 0.07
CA ASP A 134 -17.86 10.18 -0.77
C ASP A 134 -16.94 9.64 -1.87
N PRO A 135 -16.74 8.30 -1.96
CA PRO A 135 -15.85 7.70 -2.96
C PRO A 135 -16.17 8.08 -4.41
N ALA A 136 -17.48 8.27 -4.74
CA ALA A 136 -17.89 8.67 -6.08
C ALA A 136 -17.49 10.12 -6.38
N ALA A 137 -17.56 11.01 -5.39
CA ALA A 137 -17.11 12.39 -5.53
C ALA A 137 -15.59 12.44 -5.70
N VAL A 138 -14.83 11.67 -4.90
CA VAL A 138 -13.37 11.58 -4.99
C VAL A 138 -12.94 11.06 -6.37
N ALA A 139 -13.58 10.01 -6.88
CA ALA A 139 -13.31 9.47 -8.21
C ALA A 139 -13.64 10.48 -9.32
N LYS A 140 -14.76 11.19 -9.19
CA LYS A 140 -15.15 12.24 -10.15
C LYS A 140 -14.14 13.38 -10.20
N ASP A 141 -13.67 13.84 -9.06
CA ASP A 141 -12.64 14.88 -8.97
C ASP A 141 -11.35 14.43 -9.65
N TYR A 142 -10.93 13.19 -9.38
CA TYR A 142 -9.76 12.60 -10.03
C TYR A 142 -9.91 12.59 -11.56
N LEU A 143 -11.00 12.04 -12.09
CA LEU A 143 -11.26 11.97 -13.54
C LEU A 143 -11.34 13.36 -14.16
N SER A 144 -11.97 14.33 -13.49
CA SER A 144 -12.02 15.72 -13.95
C SER A 144 -10.63 16.35 -14.00
N GLY A 145 -9.78 16.07 -13.01
CA GLY A 145 -8.38 16.51 -12.98
C GLY A 145 -7.53 15.95 -14.12
N GLN A 146 -7.90 14.76 -14.62
CA GLN A 146 -7.26 14.14 -15.80
C GLN A 146 -7.91 14.60 -17.13
N GLY A 147 -8.91 15.47 -17.10
CA GLY A 147 -9.62 15.92 -18.31
C GLY A 147 -10.51 14.86 -18.95
N LEU A 148 -10.93 13.86 -18.18
CA LEU A 148 -11.75 12.72 -18.65
C LEU A 148 -13.25 12.93 -18.43
N MET A 149 -13.64 14.02 -17.78
CA MET A 149 -15.04 14.42 -17.52
C MET A 149 -15.24 15.92 -17.74
#